data_dca8bcfdb57cdc59054499143dc0a888
#
_entry.id   dca8bcfdb57cdc59054499143dc0a888
#
_cell.length_a   1.000
_cell.length_b   1.000
_cell.length_c   1.000
_cell.angle_alpha   90.00
_cell.angle_beta   90.00
_cell.angle_gamma   90.00
#
_symmetry.space_group_name_H-M   'P 1'
#
loop_
_entity.id
_entity.type
_entity.pdbx_description
1 polymer ?
#
loop_
_entity_poly.entity_id
_entity_poly.type
_entity_poly.pdbx_seq_one_letter_code
_entity_poly.pdbx_strand_id
1 'polypeptide(L)'
;MNFYDDLVMQTQMNYSRHYHIYASGGTPYQLTDKKPLPYSEQIHRLVQEVKEADCVVVGGASGLSAAGGGDFYYEDNDSYRKYFRPFAEKYHFKGAFAGMMHPWKTREEYWGYLATFLHTTQIAPVRHPYLDLDALLKGKDFFILTTN
;
A
#
# COMPACT_ATOMS: atom_id res chain seq x y z
N MET A 1 15.58 -17.36 -16.56
CA MET A 1 15.08 -16.69 -15.35
C MET A 1 14.81 -15.25 -15.76
N ASN A 2 13.62 -14.74 -15.55
CA ASN A 2 13.33 -13.35 -15.91
C ASN A 2 13.75 -12.41 -14.76
N PHE A 3 13.78 -11.11 -15.04
CA PHE A 3 14.17 -10.09 -14.05
C PHE A 3 13.40 -10.18 -12.74
N TYR A 4 12.10 -10.50 -12.80
CA TYR A 4 11.25 -10.59 -11.61
C TYR A 4 11.53 -11.82 -10.77
N ASP A 5 11.79 -12.97 -11.40
CA ASP A 5 12.16 -14.21 -10.68
C ASP A 5 13.48 -14.01 -9.94
N ASP A 6 14.44 -13.35 -10.58
CA ASP A 6 15.73 -13.03 -9.99
C ASP A 6 15.59 -12.05 -8.82
N LEU A 7 14.77 -11.00 -8.98
CA LEU A 7 14.48 -10.04 -7.94
C LEU A 7 13.81 -10.69 -6.71
N VAL A 8 12.82 -11.56 -6.94
CA VAL A 8 12.11 -12.27 -5.86
C VAL A 8 13.08 -13.19 -5.12
N MET A 9 13.90 -13.95 -5.87
CA MET A 9 14.86 -14.87 -5.29
C MET A 9 15.94 -14.13 -4.48
N GLN A 10 16.45 -13.02 -4.99
CA GLN A 10 17.42 -12.19 -4.28
C GLN A 10 16.81 -11.54 -3.04
N THR A 11 15.56 -11.09 -3.10
CA THR A 11 14.84 -10.54 -1.95
C THR A 11 14.68 -11.58 -0.86
N GLN A 12 14.27 -12.80 -1.20
CA GLN A 12 14.14 -13.90 -0.24
C GLN A 12 15.47 -14.31 0.39
N MET A 13 16.53 -14.40 -0.42
CA MET A 13 17.88 -14.71 0.08
C MET A 13 18.39 -13.62 1.03
N ASN A 14 18.12 -12.37 0.74
CA ASN A 14 18.54 -11.26 1.57
C ASN A 14 17.74 -11.17 2.87
N TYR A 15 16.46 -11.51 2.83
CA TYR A 15 15.61 -11.58 4.02
C TYR A 15 16.16 -12.60 5.04
N SER A 16 16.56 -13.78 4.54
CA SER A 16 17.14 -14.82 5.41
C SER A 16 18.52 -14.47 5.98
N ARG A 17 19.20 -13.45 5.42
CA ARG A 17 20.52 -12.98 5.84
C ARG A 17 20.49 -11.62 6.54
N HIS A 18 19.33 -11.12 6.93
CA HIS A 18 19.15 -9.76 7.47
C HIS A 18 19.55 -8.63 6.49
N TYR A 19 19.53 -8.91 5.19
CA TYR A 19 19.66 -7.91 4.14
C TYR A 19 18.30 -7.65 3.51
N HIS A 20 17.93 -6.41 3.34
CA HIS A 20 16.51 -6.18 3.24
C HIS A 20 16.01 -5.54 1.99
N ILE A 21 16.80 -4.85 1.22
CA ILE A 21 16.26 -4.17 0.06
C ILE A 21 17.36 -3.94 -0.95
N TYR A 22 17.09 -4.35 -2.19
CA TYR A 22 17.74 -3.75 -3.33
C TYR A 22 16.93 -2.50 -3.71
N ALA A 23 17.53 -1.34 -3.55
CA ALA A 23 17.11 -0.22 -4.36
C ALA A 23 17.27 -0.62 -5.83
N SER A 24 16.33 -0.30 -6.70
CA SER A 24 16.29 -0.72 -8.10
C SER A 24 17.66 -0.54 -8.77
N GLY A 25 18.31 -1.65 -9.09
CA GLY A 25 19.62 -1.68 -9.72
C GLY A 25 20.83 -1.38 -8.83
N GLY A 26 20.65 -1.30 -7.52
CA GLY A 26 21.68 -0.94 -6.57
C GLY A 26 22.23 -2.07 -5.72
N THR A 27 23.19 -1.74 -4.88
CA THR A 27 23.75 -2.62 -3.86
C THR A 27 22.73 -2.93 -2.76
N PRO A 28 22.79 -4.12 -2.14
CA PRO A 28 21.92 -4.48 -1.03
C PRO A 28 22.02 -3.45 0.09
N TYR A 29 20.86 -3.02 0.57
CA TYR A 29 20.78 -2.15 1.73
C TYR A 29 20.92 -3.00 3.00
N GLN A 30 21.94 -2.75 3.78
CA GLN A 30 22.09 -3.35 5.11
C GLN A 30 21.34 -2.51 6.13
N LEU A 31 20.45 -3.16 6.89
CA LEU A 31 20.00 -2.58 8.15
C LEU A 31 21.22 -2.53 9.08
N THR A 32 21.70 -1.32 9.32
CA THR A 32 22.77 -1.14 10.30
C THR A 32 22.20 -1.34 11.70
N ASP A 33 22.94 -1.99 12.60
CA ASP A 33 22.57 -2.15 14.01
C ASP A 33 22.55 -0.82 14.80
N LYS A 34 22.57 0.29 14.12
CA LYS A 34 22.46 1.62 14.74
C LYS A 34 21.05 1.74 15.31
N LYS A 35 20.99 2.07 16.59
CA LYS A 35 19.73 2.45 17.21
C LYS A 35 19.07 3.55 16.38
N PRO A 36 17.78 3.40 16.03
CA PRO A 36 17.09 4.45 15.31
C PRO A 36 17.15 5.75 16.12
N LEU A 37 17.24 6.86 15.42
CA LEU A 37 17.13 8.19 16.03
C LEU A 37 15.81 8.30 16.80
N PRO A 38 15.72 9.13 17.86
CA PRO A 38 14.46 9.46 18.49
C PRO A 38 13.41 9.88 17.43
N TYR A 39 12.16 9.53 17.65
CA TYR A 39 11.09 9.79 16.67
C TYR A 39 11.04 11.28 16.25
N SER A 40 11.16 12.19 17.19
CA SER A 40 11.17 13.63 16.90
C SER A 40 12.31 14.06 15.97
N GLU A 41 13.49 13.47 16.13
CA GLU A 41 14.64 13.74 15.26
C GLU A 41 14.44 13.14 13.86
N GLN A 42 13.83 11.96 13.77
CA GLN A 42 13.48 11.35 12.48
C GLN A 42 12.49 12.23 11.69
N ILE A 43 11.47 12.74 12.37
CA ILE A 43 10.49 13.66 11.76
C ILE A 43 11.16 14.97 11.35
N HIS A 44 11.99 15.55 12.21
CA HIS A 44 12.72 16.79 11.89
C HIS A 44 13.58 16.60 10.65
N ARG A 45 14.32 15.50 10.58
CA ARG A 45 15.14 15.16 9.42
C ARG A 45 14.31 14.95 8.17
N LEU A 46 13.20 14.22 8.24
CA LEU A 46 12.29 14.04 7.10
C LEU A 46 11.80 15.39 6.54
N VAL A 47 11.37 16.28 7.42
CA VAL A 47 10.91 17.63 7.01
C VAL A 47 12.03 18.41 6.33
N GLN A 48 13.24 18.31 6.82
CA GLN A 48 14.39 18.99 6.23
C GLN A 48 14.74 18.43 4.84
N GLU A 49 14.83 17.11 4.72
CA GLU A 49 15.11 16.40 3.46
C GLU A 49 14.04 16.73 2.38
N VAL A 50 12.76 16.75 2.77
CA VAL A 50 11.70 17.15 1.85
C VAL A 50 11.80 18.61 1.44
N LYS A 51 12.16 19.52 2.36
CA LYS A 51 12.34 20.95 2.04
C LYS A 51 13.48 21.19 1.05
N GLU A 52 14.57 20.46 1.19
CA GLU A 52 15.79 20.63 0.40
C GLU A 52 15.74 19.87 -0.93
N ALA A 53 14.85 18.90 -1.07
CA ALA A 53 14.73 18.12 -2.27
C ALA A 53 14.22 18.93 -3.46
N ASP A 54 14.84 18.75 -4.63
CA ASP A 54 14.37 19.31 -5.90
C ASP A 54 13.09 18.59 -6.39
N CYS A 55 13.00 17.30 -6.13
CA CYS A 55 11.85 16.47 -6.47
C CYS A 55 11.61 15.40 -5.39
N VAL A 56 10.35 15.06 -5.16
CA VAL A 56 9.94 14.04 -4.18
C VAL A 56 9.32 12.85 -4.90
N VAL A 57 9.87 11.66 -4.70
CA VAL A 57 9.25 10.41 -5.18
C VAL A 57 8.49 9.74 -4.04
N VAL A 58 7.19 9.53 -4.23
CA VAL A 58 6.31 8.90 -3.27
C VAL A 58 6.00 7.47 -3.68
N GLY A 59 6.45 6.51 -2.91
CA GLY A 59 6.04 5.10 -3.03
C GLY A 59 4.88 4.80 -2.08
N GLY A 60 3.72 4.42 -2.61
CA GLY A 60 2.55 4.13 -1.80
C GLY A 60 1.74 2.96 -2.35
N ALA A 61 1.22 2.13 -1.44
CA ALA A 61 0.36 1.00 -1.74
C ALA A 61 -0.82 0.94 -0.74
N SER A 62 -1.51 -0.18 -0.65
CA SER A 62 -2.68 -0.38 0.23
C SER A 62 -2.41 -0.02 1.70
N GLY A 63 -1.16 -0.10 2.16
CA GLY A 63 -0.76 0.32 3.50
C GLY A 63 -1.00 1.81 3.77
N LEU A 64 -0.90 2.67 2.78
CA LEU A 64 -1.24 4.10 2.94
C LEU A 64 -2.73 4.30 3.22
N SER A 65 -3.60 3.52 2.55
CA SER A 65 -5.03 3.52 2.84
C SER A 65 -5.34 2.97 4.22
N ALA A 66 -4.71 1.87 4.60
CA ALA A 66 -4.90 1.22 5.91
C ALA A 66 -4.45 2.13 7.07
N ALA A 67 -3.37 2.89 6.89
CA ALA A 67 -2.87 3.83 7.90
C ALA A 67 -3.91 4.90 8.30
N GLY A 68 -4.84 5.23 7.42
CA GLY A 68 -5.92 6.17 7.70
C GLY A 68 -7.08 5.58 8.50
N GLY A 69 -7.08 4.28 8.78
CA GLY A 69 -8.19 3.56 9.39
C GLY A 69 -9.43 3.47 8.49
N GLY A 70 -10.44 2.73 8.92
CA GLY A 70 -11.70 2.61 8.19
C GLY A 70 -11.59 1.96 6.80
N ASP A 71 -10.53 1.20 6.57
CA ASP A 71 -10.29 0.52 5.32
C ASP A 71 -11.11 -0.78 5.23
N PHE A 72 -12.19 -0.73 4.42
CA PHE A 72 -13.03 -1.91 4.18
C PHE A 72 -12.28 -3.12 3.65
N TYR A 73 -11.09 -2.91 3.12
CA TYR A 73 -10.27 -3.95 2.53
C TYR A 73 -9.77 -4.96 3.56
N TYR A 74 -9.40 -4.45 4.74
CA TYR A 74 -8.87 -5.26 5.85
C TYR A 74 -9.77 -5.29 7.08
N GLU A 75 -10.77 -4.39 7.16
CA GLU A 75 -11.58 -4.19 8.35
C GLU A 75 -13.05 -4.56 8.12
N ASP A 76 -13.70 -5.13 9.15
CA ASP A 76 -15.15 -5.32 9.19
C ASP A 76 -15.84 -4.01 9.65
N ASN A 77 -15.77 -2.99 8.80
CA ASN A 77 -16.40 -1.70 9.01
C ASN A 77 -17.76 -1.60 8.29
N ASP A 78 -18.41 -0.44 8.39
CA ASP A 78 -19.73 -0.23 7.81
C ASP A 78 -19.75 -0.35 6.28
N SER A 79 -18.67 0.10 5.61
CA SER A 79 -18.53 -0.06 4.15
C SER A 79 -18.42 -1.53 3.78
N TYR A 80 -17.61 -2.31 4.52
CA TYR A 80 -17.54 -3.75 4.32
C TYR A 80 -18.91 -4.41 4.54
N ARG A 81 -19.59 -4.11 5.65
CA ARG A 81 -20.88 -4.70 5.99
C ARG A 81 -21.94 -4.41 4.94
N LYS A 82 -21.95 -3.19 4.42
CA LYS A 82 -22.92 -2.76 3.43
C LYS A 82 -22.69 -3.35 2.05
N TYR A 83 -21.46 -3.36 1.59
CA TYR A 83 -21.14 -3.65 0.18
C TYR A 83 -20.55 -5.03 -0.06
N PHE A 84 -19.81 -5.59 0.89
CA PHE A 84 -19.03 -6.82 0.67
C PHE A 84 -19.53 -8.01 1.46
N ARG A 85 -20.12 -7.82 2.63
CA ARG A 85 -20.67 -8.91 3.42
C ARG A 85 -21.69 -9.77 2.65
N PRO A 86 -22.60 -9.21 1.84
CA PRO A 86 -23.53 -10.03 1.04
C PRO A 86 -22.83 -10.97 0.07
N PHE A 87 -21.72 -10.53 -0.53
CA PHE A 87 -20.90 -11.42 -1.37
C PHE A 87 -20.20 -12.48 -0.52
N ALA A 88 -19.58 -12.08 0.58
CA ALA A 88 -18.85 -12.98 1.47
C ALA A 88 -19.76 -14.11 2.01
N GLU A 89 -20.99 -13.81 2.38
CA GLU A 89 -21.98 -14.78 2.83
C GLU A 89 -22.44 -15.70 1.69
N LYS A 90 -22.74 -15.14 0.51
CA LYS A 90 -23.20 -15.89 -0.66
C LYS A 90 -22.14 -16.84 -1.21
N TYR A 91 -20.88 -16.40 -1.25
CA TYR A 91 -19.79 -17.14 -1.90
C TYR A 91 -18.78 -17.76 -0.90
N HIS A 92 -19.07 -17.67 0.41
CA HIS A 92 -18.34 -18.34 1.49
C HIS A 92 -16.85 -17.95 1.60
N PHE A 93 -16.53 -16.65 1.46
CA PHE A 93 -15.20 -16.13 1.73
C PHE A 93 -15.23 -15.12 2.89
N LYS A 94 -14.06 -14.71 3.41
CA LYS A 94 -13.94 -13.75 4.51
C LYS A 94 -13.14 -12.52 4.09
N GLY A 95 -13.72 -11.34 4.32
CA GLY A 95 -13.07 -10.05 4.04
C GLY A 95 -13.08 -9.67 2.55
N ALA A 96 -12.99 -8.38 2.27
CA ALA A 96 -13.04 -7.89 0.89
C ALA A 96 -11.84 -8.35 0.05
N PHE A 97 -10.66 -8.48 0.66
CA PHE A 97 -9.48 -8.98 -0.05
C PHE A 97 -9.66 -10.39 -0.61
N ALA A 98 -10.26 -11.30 0.18
CA ALA A 98 -10.48 -12.67 -0.26
C ALA A 98 -11.43 -12.75 -1.46
N GLY A 99 -12.38 -11.83 -1.58
CA GLY A 99 -13.25 -11.72 -2.75
C GLY A 99 -12.50 -11.39 -4.04
N MET A 100 -11.43 -10.61 -3.97
CA MET A 100 -10.58 -10.34 -5.14
C MET A 100 -9.90 -11.60 -5.68
N MET A 101 -9.58 -12.54 -4.80
CA MET A 101 -8.91 -13.81 -5.13
C MET A 101 -9.88 -14.98 -5.24
N HIS A 102 -11.19 -14.73 -5.09
CA HIS A 102 -12.20 -15.80 -5.15
C HIS A 102 -12.28 -16.39 -6.56
N PRO A 103 -12.35 -17.74 -6.72
CA PRO A 103 -12.51 -18.38 -8.01
C PRO A 103 -13.97 -18.28 -8.49
N TRP A 104 -14.32 -17.12 -9.02
CA TRP A 104 -15.66 -16.83 -9.52
C TRP A 104 -16.08 -17.80 -10.63
N LYS A 105 -17.32 -18.27 -10.60
CA LYS A 105 -17.82 -19.24 -11.59
C LYS A 105 -18.14 -18.58 -12.92
N THR A 106 -18.58 -17.32 -12.91
CA THR A 106 -18.92 -16.57 -14.11
C THR A 106 -18.24 -15.21 -14.12
N ARG A 107 -18.16 -14.62 -15.33
CA ARG A 107 -17.62 -13.26 -15.48
C ARG A 107 -18.54 -12.22 -14.86
N GLU A 108 -19.84 -12.44 -14.89
CA GLU A 108 -20.84 -11.54 -14.32
C GLU A 108 -20.68 -11.45 -12.81
N GLU A 109 -20.48 -12.58 -12.13
CA GLU A 109 -20.20 -12.59 -10.68
C GLU A 109 -18.91 -11.84 -10.34
N TYR A 110 -17.83 -12.10 -11.08
CA TYR A 110 -16.56 -11.40 -10.93
C TYR A 110 -16.71 -9.89 -11.14
N TRP A 111 -17.34 -9.47 -12.24
CA TRP A 111 -17.52 -8.05 -12.54
C TRP A 111 -18.48 -7.37 -11.56
N GLY A 112 -19.49 -8.06 -11.08
CA GLY A 112 -20.36 -7.55 -10.03
C GLY A 112 -19.59 -7.24 -8.75
N TYR A 113 -18.70 -8.13 -8.35
CA TYR A 113 -17.81 -7.89 -7.20
C TYR A 113 -16.82 -6.77 -7.45
N LEU A 114 -16.11 -6.80 -8.57
CA LEU A 114 -15.10 -5.80 -8.92
C LEU A 114 -15.71 -4.40 -9.09
N ALA A 115 -16.86 -4.28 -9.72
CA ALA A 115 -17.57 -3.00 -9.84
C ALA A 115 -17.97 -2.44 -8.47
N THR A 116 -18.43 -3.30 -7.55
CA THR A 116 -18.72 -2.91 -6.18
C THR A 116 -17.46 -2.43 -5.46
N PHE A 117 -16.33 -3.11 -5.67
CA PHE A 117 -15.04 -2.72 -5.10
C PHE A 117 -14.61 -1.34 -5.61
N LEU A 118 -14.60 -1.13 -6.92
CA LEU A 118 -14.22 0.15 -7.54
C LEU A 118 -15.16 1.28 -7.10
N HIS A 119 -16.47 1.04 -7.10
CA HIS A 119 -17.44 2.02 -6.63
C HIS A 119 -17.17 2.43 -5.17
N THR A 120 -16.95 1.46 -4.29
CA THR A 120 -16.72 1.73 -2.87
C THR A 120 -15.43 2.53 -2.65
N THR A 121 -14.37 2.27 -3.43
CA THR A 121 -13.15 3.07 -3.37
C THR A 121 -13.36 4.51 -3.85
N GLN A 122 -14.18 4.72 -4.87
CA GLN A 122 -14.47 6.05 -5.41
C GLN A 122 -15.30 6.93 -4.46
N ILE A 123 -16.23 6.33 -3.73
CA ILE A 123 -17.09 7.08 -2.78
C ILE A 123 -16.50 7.20 -1.37
N ALA A 124 -15.39 6.50 -1.10
CA ALA A 124 -14.74 6.59 0.20
C ALA A 124 -14.22 8.01 0.45
N PRO A 125 -14.38 8.55 1.66
CA PRO A 125 -13.81 9.85 1.98
C PRO A 125 -12.28 9.79 1.92
N VAL A 126 -11.68 10.93 1.53
CA VAL A 126 -10.23 11.08 1.56
C VAL A 126 -9.76 11.00 3.01
N ARG A 127 -8.78 10.14 3.27
CA ARG A 127 -8.27 9.90 4.63
C ARG A 127 -7.09 10.81 4.95
N HIS A 128 -6.86 11.02 6.25
CA HIS A 128 -5.80 11.91 6.75
C HIS A 128 -4.42 11.69 6.11
N PRO A 129 -3.88 10.47 5.98
CA PRO A 129 -2.56 10.29 5.37
C PRO A 129 -2.44 10.83 3.94
N TYR A 130 -3.53 10.83 3.18
CA TYR A 130 -3.54 11.42 1.83
C TYR A 130 -3.54 12.95 1.89
N LEU A 131 -4.30 13.55 2.83
CA LEU A 131 -4.33 15.00 3.02
C LEU A 131 -2.98 15.52 3.53
N ASP A 132 -2.35 14.79 4.44
CA ASP A 132 -1.04 15.12 4.97
C ASP A 132 0.03 15.03 3.86
N LEU A 133 -0.06 14.00 3.01
CA LEU A 133 0.84 13.84 1.86
C LEU A 133 0.65 14.97 0.84
N ASP A 134 -0.60 15.31 0.51
CA ASP A 134 -0.91 16.43 -0.38
C ASP A 134 -0.33 17.75 0.14
N ALA A 135 -0.52 18.00 1.43
CA ALA A 135 0.03 19.19 2.09
C ALA A 135 1.57 19.20 2.08
N LEU A 136 2.21 18.06 2.28
CA LEU A 136 3.68 17.92 2.25
C LEU A 136 4.26 18.18 0.86
N LEU A 137 3.55 17.75 -0.19
CA LEU A 137 4.00 17.88 -1.58
C LEU A 137 3.67 19.23 -2.22
N LYS A 138 2.87 20.04 -1.55
CA LYS A 138 2.42 21.32 -2.10
C LYS A 138 3.58 22.23 -2.46
N GLY A 139 3.66 22.65 -3.70
CA GLY A 139 4.72 23.52 -4.23
C GLY A 139 6.06 22.82 -4.50
N LYS A 140 6.06 21.50 -4.52
CA LYS A 140 7.20 20.66 -4.91
C LYS A 140 6.92 19.95 -6.24
N ASP A 141 7.96 19.69 -7.00
CA ASP A 141 7.90 18.69 -8.04
C ASP A 141 7.86 17.31 -7.41
N PHE A 142 6.91 16.49 -7.84
CA PHE A 142 6.78 15.15 -7.27
C PHE A 142 6.31 14.12 -8.30
N PHE A 143 6.60 12.87 -8.00
CA PHE A 143 6.13 11.71 -8.75
C PHE A 143 5.57 10.65 -7.81
N ILE A 144 4.40 10.10 -8.12
CA ILE A 144 3.77 9.04 -7.32
C ILE A 144 3.93 7.71 -8.05
N LEU A 145 4.55 6.74 -7.37
CA LEU A 145 4.69 5.37 -7.81
C LEU A 145 3.79 4.48 -6.96
N THR A 146 2.83 3.83 -7.58
CA THR A 146 1.91 2.93 -6.88
C THR A 146 1.54 1.74 -7.75
N THR A 147 1.26 0.62 -7.08
CA THR A 147 0.70 -0.59 -7.68
C THR A 147 -0.79 -0.76 -7.42
N ASN A 148 -1.39 0.23 -6.79
CA ASN A 148 -2.82 0.25 -6.50
C ASN A 148 -3.61 0.93 -7.61
#